data_14b495905c1b682c280dc03529bf219b
#
_entry.id   14b495905c1b682c280dc03529bf219b
#
_cell.length_a   1.000
_cell.length_b   1.000
_cell.length_c   1.000
_cell.angle_alpha   90.00
_cell.angle_beta   90.00
_cell.angle_gamma   90.00
#
_symmetry.space_group_name_H-M   'P 1'
#
loop_
_entity.id
_entity.type
_entity.pdbx_description
1 polymer ?
#
loop_
_entity_poly.entity_id
_entity_poly.type
_entity_poly.pdbx_seq_one_letter_code
_entity_poly.pdbx_strand_id
1 'polypeptide(L)'
;MQNDASKNKRRLLLVMAVFAVPLIASYLAYFVWQPQGAVGNYGELIQPEPLPETLRFAKLEGGQITLKELRGKWLMVQVDAGGCAAACEQKLYAMRQVRLMQGKEQDRVLRLWLVTDNAVPSPVLKQKIDSMLLLKDATGTLIAKLPAKENVKQH
;
A
#
# COMPACT_ATOMS: atom_id res chain seq x y z
N MET A 1 -4.47 -18.46 64.00
CA MET A 1 -3.56 -18.78 62.86
C MET A 1 -4.27 -19.20 61.55
N GLN A 2 -5.53 -19.65 61.53
CA GLN A 2 -6.24 -20.01 60.26
C GLN A 2 -6.73 -18.80 59.43
N ASN A 3 -6.97 -17.66 60.08
CA ASN A 3 -7.52 -16.46 59.40
C ASN A 3 -6.52 -15.73 58.49
N ASP A 4 -5.22 -15.83 58.77
CA ASP A 4 -4.18 -15.15 58.01
C ASP A 4 -3.82 -15.89 56.72
N ALA A 5 -3.89 -17.21 56.71
CA ALA A 5 -3.66 -18.02 55.51
C ALA A 5 -4.73 -17.80 54.46
N SER A 6 -6.00 -17.60 54.84
CA SER A 6 -7.11 -17.34 53.93
C SER A 6 -7.00 -15.92 53.34
N LYS A 7 -6.61 -14.93 54.14
CA LYS A 7 -6.37 -13.55 53.70
C LYS A 7 -5.21 -13.47 52.71
N ASN A 8 -4.14 -14.20 52.93
CA ASN A 8 -2.98 -14.25 52.05
C ASN A 8 -3.31 -14.92 50.71
N LYS A 9 -4.07 -16.02 50.72
CA LYS A 9 -4.58 -16.65 49.49
C LYS A 9 -5.45 -15.70 48.69
N ARG A 10 -6.35 -14.96 49.33
CA ARG A 10 -7.22 -13.98 48.65
C ARG A 10 -6.42 -12.83 48.03
N ARG A 11 -5.39 -12.32 48.73
CA ARG A 11 -4.50 -11.29 48.19
C ARG A 11 -3.71 -11.80 46.99
N LEU A 12 -3.19 -13.02 47.05
CA LEU A 12 -2.48 -13.64 45.95
C LEU A 12 -3.39 -13.80 44.72
N LEU A 13 -4.63 -14.28 44.91
CA LEU A 13 -5.62 -14.41 43.84
C LEU A 13 -6.00 -13.07 43.23
N LEU A 14 -6.12 -12.00 44.02
CA LEU A 14 -6.40 -10.66 43.53
C LEU A 14 -5.23 -10.14 42.64
N VAL A 15 -4.00 -10.33 43.08
CA VAL A 15 -2.82 -9.93 42.31
C VAL A 15 -2.78 -10.72 40.99
N MET A 16 -2.99 -12.01 41.01
CA MET A 16 -3.04 -12.83 39.82
C MET A 16 -4.18 -12.40 38.88
N ALA A 17 -5.35 -12.07 39.42
CA ALA A 17 -6.47 -11.60 38.62
C ALA A 17 -6.19 -10.26 37.90
N VAL A 18 -5.54 -9.32 38.60
CA VAL A 18 -5.16 -8.01 38.00
C VAL A 18 -4.28 -8.19 36.76
N PHE A 19 -3.38 -9.17 36.76
CA PHE A 19 -2.52 -9.45 35.61
C PHE A 19 -3.19 -10.35 34.56
N ALA A 20 -4.00 -11.31 34.97
CA ALA A 20 -4.64 -12.25 34.07
C ALA A 20 -5.83 -11.65 33.32
N VAL A 21 -6.64 -10.81 33.97
CA VAL A 21 -7.85 -10.23 33.37
C VAL A 21 -7.58 -9.44 32.09
N PRO A 22 -6.60 -8.51 32.02
CA PRO A 22 -6.35 -7.77 30.79
C PRO A 22 -5.85 -8.66 29.65
N LEU A 23 -5.07 -9.70 29.95
CA LEU A 23 -4.61 -10.65 28.94
C LEU A 23 -5.77 -11.47 28.37
N ILE A 24 -6.64 -12.00 29.25
CA ILE A 24 -7.83 -12.76 28.86
C ILE A 24 -8.80 -11.85 28.10
N ALA A 25 -9.02 -10.62 28.57
CA ALA A 25 -9.88 -9.65 27.91
C ALA A 25 -9.37 -9.30 26.51
N SER A 26 -8.06 -9.08 26.35
CA SER A 26 -7.43 -8.81 25.06
C SER A 26 -7.58 -10.01 24.11
N TYR A 27 -7.36 -11.22 24.60
CA TYR A 27 -7.53 -12.43 23.83
C TYR A 27 -8.98 -12.61 23.37
N LEU A 28 -9.94 -12.44 24.28
CA LEU A 28 -11.36 -12.52 23.96
C LEU A 28 -11.80 -11.43 22.98
N ALA A 29 -11.32 -10.19 23.15
CA ALA A 29 -11.61 -9.10 22.23
C ALA A 29 -11.10 -9.42 20.81
N TYR A 30 -9.91 -10.00 20.70
CA TYR A 30 -9.33 -10.34 19.40
C TYR A 30 -10.03 -11.51 18.71
N PHE A 31 -10.35 -12.60 19.44
CA PHE A 31 -10.89 -13.82 18.83
C PHE A 31 -12.41 -13.89 18.80
N VAL A 32 -13.11 -13.28 19.76
CA VAL A 32 -14.57 -13.36 19.87
C VAL A 32 -15.25 -12.13 19.27
N TRP A 33 -14.70 -10.96 19.55
CA TRP A 33 -15.37 -9.71 19.14
C TRP A 33 -14.92 -9.23 17.77
N GLN A 34 -13.83 -9.73 17.23
CA GLN A 34 -13.25 -9.29 15.95
C GLN A 34 -13.84 -7.95 15.51
N PRO A 35 -13.26 -6.80 15.91
CA PRO A 35 -13.84 -5.51 15.53
C PRO A 35 -13.86 -5.43 14.00
N GLN A 36 -15.00 -5.72 13.40
CA GLN A 36 -15.27 -5.53 11.98
C GLN A 36 -15.51 -4.04 11.76
N GLY A 37 -14.52 -3.24 12.06
CA GLY A 37 -14.71 -1.82 11.95
C GLY A 37 -13.38 -1.11 11.78
N ALA A 38 -13.33 -0.33 10.72
CA ALA A 38 -12.32 0.67 10.46
C ALA A 38 -10.87 0.13 10.59
N VAL A 39 -10.50 -0.74 9.70
CA VAL A 39 -9.11 -0.74 9.26
C VAL A 39 -8.86 0.70 8.84
N GLY A 40 -7.95 1.41 9.52
CA GLY A 40 -7.66 2.81 9.23
C GLY A 40 -6.96 3.01 7.89
N ASN A 41 -7.44 2.31 6.87
CA ASN A 41 -6.97 2.37 5.49
C ASN A 41 -7.73 3.51 4.82
N TYR A 42 -6.99 4.45 4.27
CA TYR A 42 -7.54 5.48 3.39
C TYR A 42 -7.93 4.92 2.01
N GLY A 43 -7.64 3.65 1.72
CA GLY A 43 -7.91 2.98 0.46
C GLY A 43 -8.77 1.74 0.61
N GLU A 44 -9.31 1.27 -0.48
CA GLU A 44 -10.05 0.02 -0.57
C GLU A 44 -9.10 -1.15 -0.89
N LEU A 45 -9.18 -2.23 -0.10
CA LEU A 45 -8.46 -3.46 -0.38
C LEU A 45 -9.18 -4.22 -1.48
N ILE A 46 -8.49 -4.42 -2.59
CA ILE A 46 -9.01 -5.13 -3.73
C ILE A 46 -8.75 -6.63 -3.57
N GLN A 47 -9.69 -7.45 -4.02
CA GLN A 47 -9.47 -8.89 -4.15
C GLN A 47 -8.30 -9.13 -5.12
N PRO A 48 -7.31 -9.98 -4.73
CA PRO A 48 -6.18 -10.25 -5.59
C PRO A 48 -6.62 -10.96 -6.87
N GLU A 49 -6.38 -10.32 -8.01
CA GLU A 49 -6.61 -10.89 -9.33
C GLU A 49 -5.26 -11.17 -10.00
N PRO A 50 -5.00 -12.40 -10.45
CA PRO A 50 -3.74 -12.72 -11.11
C PRO A 50 -3.61 -11.97 -12.43
N LEU A 51 -2.51 -11.23 -12.57
CA LEU A 51 -2.18 -10.55 -13.82
C LEU A 51 -1.29 -11.47 -14.68
N PRO A 52 -1.50 -11.51 -16.02
CA PRO A 52 -0.63 -12.27 -16.91
C PRO A 52 0.81 -11.76 -16.86
N GLU A 53 1.78 -12.65 -16.64
CA GLU A 53 3.21 -12.27 -16.61
C GLU A 53 3.72 -11.76 -17.96
N THR A 54 3.05 -12.16 -19.03
CA THR A 54 3.34 -11.75 -20.41
C THR A 54 2.88 -10.33 -20.75
N LEU A 55 2.22 -9.64 -19.80
CA LEU A 55 1.76 -8.27 -20.00
C LEU A 55 2.96 -7.36 -20.31
N ARG A 56 2.86 -6.63 -21.41
CA ARG A 56 3.94 -5.78 -21.94
C ARG A 56 3.56 -4.32 -21.81
N PHE A 57 4.51 -3.51 -21.44
CA PHE A 57 4.38 -2.07 -21.35
C PHE A 57 5.44 -1.39 -22.18
N ALA A 58 5.06 -0.38 -22.93
CA ALA A 58 6.01 0.47 -23.61
C ALA A 58 6.59 1.49 -22.63
N LYS A 59 7.92 1.61 -22.56
CA LYS A 59 8.59 2.66 -21.78
C LYS A 59 8.49 3.98 -22.56
N LEU A 60 8.23 5.08 -21.86
CA LEU A 60 8.23 6.42 -22.49
C LEU A 60 9.59 6.78 -23.09
N GLU A 61 10.67 6.26 -22.54
CA GLU A 61 12.05 6.49 -22.98
C GLU A 61 12.50 5.54 -24.08
N GLY A 62 11.59 4.69 -24.55
CA GLY A 62 11.86 3.67 -25.56
C GLY A 62 12.07 2.27 -25.01
N GLY A 63 11.75 1.28 -25.82
CA GLY A 63 11.78 -0.14 -25.44
C GLY A 63 10.49 -0.62 -24.76
N GLN A 64 10.50 -1.87 -24.36
CA GLN A 64 9.39 -2.54 -23.68
C GLN A 64 9.89 -3.19 -22.39
N ILE A 65 8.96 -3.42 -21.48
CA ILE A 65 9.19 -4.18 -20.25
C ILE A 65 7.99 -5.09 -20.01
N THR A 66 8.23 -6.26 -19.45
CA THR A 66 7.18 -7.21 -19.10
C THR A 66 6.92 -7.20 -17.60
N LEU A 67 5.73 -7.61 -17.20
CA LEU A 67 5.40 -7.74 -15.76
C LEU A 67 6.34 -8.74 -15.06
N LYS A 68 6.81 -9.77 -15.79
CA LYS A 68 7.79 -10.74 -15.28
C LYS A 68 9.10 -10.10 -14.83
N GLU A 69 9.57 -9.06 -15.53
CA GLU A 69 10.81 -8.34 -15.18
C GLU A 69 10.68 -7.50 -13.91
N LEU A 70 9.45 -7.19 -13.49
CA LEU A 70 9.14 -6.43 -12.28
C LEU A 70 8.93 -7.32 -11.05
N ARG A 71 9.06 -8.65 -11.20
CA ARG A 71 8.92 -9.58 -10.09
C ARG A 71 9.90 -9.31 -8.95
N GLY A 72 9.46 -9.58 -7.72
CA GLY A 72 10.27 -9.39 -6.51
C GLY A 72 10.27 -7.96 -5.99
N LYS A 73 9.53 -7.04 -6.65
CA LYS A 73 9.34 -5.67 -6.20
C LYS A 73 7.87 -5.40 -5.89
N TRP A 74 7.62 -4.56 -4.91
CA TRP A 74 6.32 -3.93 -4.70
C TRP A 74 6.16 -2.80 -5.70
N LEU A 75 5.06 -2.82 -6.45
CA LEU A 75 4.80 -1.79 -7.45
C LEU A 75 3.83 -0.76 -6.87
N MET A 76 4.30 0.48 -6.73
CA MET A 76 3.46 1.62 -6.40
C MET A 76 3.07 2.30 -7.70
N VAL A 77 1.81 2.13 -8.11
CA VAL A 77 1.32 2.54 -9.43
C VAL A 77 0.50 3.81 -9.31
N GLN A 78 0.80 4.81 -10.13
CA GLN A 78 -0.05 5.95 -10.41
C GLN A 78 -0.51 5.90 -11.86
N VAL A 79 -1.77 6.19 -12.09
CA VAL A 79 -2.37 6.31 -13.42
C VAL A 79 -2.79 7.76 -13.62
N ASP A 80 -2.21 8.44 -14.60
CA ASP A 80 -2.51 9.84 -14.89
C ASP A 80 -2.05 10.23 -16.29
N ALA A 81 -2.50 11.39 -16.79
CA ALA A 81 -2.05 11.96 -18.06
C ALA A 81 -0.59 12.43 -17.98
N GLY A 82 0.15 12.34 -19.08
CA GLY A 82 1.56 12.75 -19.15
C GLY A 82 1.80 14.24 -18.94
N GLY A 83 0.79 15.08 -19.20
CA GLY A 83 0.85 16.53 -18.95
C GLY A 83 0.87 16.91 -17.48
N CYS A 84 0.51 16.01 -16.60
CA CYS A 84 0.59 16.09 -15.13
C CYS A 84 0.26 17.48 -14.54
N ALA A 85 -1.00 17.73 -14.23
CA ALA A 85 -1.44 18.94 -13.53
C ALA A 85 -1.01 18.90 -12.03
N ALA A 86 -1.27 19.98 -11.30
CA ALA A 86 -0.84 20.14 -9.91
C ALA A 86 -1.23 18.97 -8.99
N ALA A 87 -2.44 18.43 -9.13
CA ALA A 87 -2.89 17.27 -8.36
C ALA A 87 -2.04 16.01 -8.66
N CYS A 88 -1.69 15.79 -9.93
CA CYS A 88 -0.79 14.72 -10.32
C CYS A 88 0.62 14.90 -9.71
N GLU A 89 1.19 16.12 -9.76
CA GLU A 89 2.49 16.40 -9.13
C GLU A 89 2.48 16.12 -7.63
N GLN A 90 1.39 16.47 -6.93
CA GLN A 90 1.23 16.15 -5.51
C GLN A 90 1.22 14.65 -5.23
N LYS A 91 0.54 13.86 -6.06
CA LYS A 91 0.53 12.39 -5.96
C LYS A 91 1.94 11.82 -6.17
N LEU A 92 2.66 12.28 -7.19
CA LEU A 92 4.04 11.86 -7.48
C LEU A 92 4.98 12.18 -6.31
N TYR A 93 4.81 13.36 -5.71
CA TYR A 93 5.54 13.75 -4.51
C TYR A 93 5.20 12.82 -3.32
N ALA A 94 3.92 12.55 -3.08
CA ALA A 94 3.48 11.65 -2.01
C ALA A 94 4.05 10.24 -2.19
N MET A 95 4.02 9.69 -3.41
CA MET A 95 4.64 8.39 -3.73
C MET A 95 6.14 8.35 -3.41
N ARG A 96 6.85 9.45 -3.66
CA ARG A 96 8.27 9.57 -3.29
C ARG A 96 8.44 9.52 -1.78
N GLN A 97 7.64 10.28 -1.04
CA GLN A 97 7.72 10.32 0.42
C GLN A 97 7.40 8.95 1.03
N VAL A 98 6.33 8.30 0.58
CA VAL A 98 5.95 6.95 1.07
C VAL A 98 7.07 5.95 0.82
N ARG A 99 7.72 5.99 -0.36
CA ARG A 99 8.87 5.11 -0.64
C ARG A 99 10.03 5.37 0.31
N LEU A 100 10.38 6.65 0.53
CA LEU A 100 11.47 7.02 1.44
C LEU A 100 11.20 6.61 2.89
N MET A 101 9.93 6.66 3.33
CA MET A 101 9.51 6.21 4.66
C MET A 101 9.74 4.71 4.90
N GLN A 102 9.93 3.89 3.85
CA GLN A 102 10.26 2.48 4.00
C GLN A 102 11.71 2.26 4.47
N GLY A 103 12.52 3.30 4.56
CA GLY A 103 13.90 3.22 5.05
C GLY A 103 14.74 2.21 4.27
N LYS A 104 15.28 1.21 4.96
CA LYS A 104 16.11 0.16 4.32
C LYS A 104 15.38 -0.70 3.29
N GLU A 105 14.06 -0.77 3.35
CA GLU A 105 13.25 -1.56 2.42
C GLU A 105 12.81 -0.76 1.17
N GLN A 106 13.20 0.52 1.06
CA GLN A 106 12.82 1.39 -0.06
C GLN A 106 13.18 0.83 -1.44
N ASP A 107 14.27 0.05 -1.53
CA ASP A 107 14.72 -0.54 -2.80
C ASP A 107 13.86 -1.72 -3.26
N ARG A 108 12.98 -2.22 -2.37
CA ARG A 108 11.97 -3.20 -2.72
C ARG A 108 10.72 -2.57 -3.31
N VAL A 109 10.55 -1.24 -3.20
CA VAL A 109 9.42 -0.50 -3.73
C VAL A 109 9.82 0.22 -5.00
N LEU A 110 9.21 -0.17 -6.12
CA LEU A 110 9.36 0.48 -7.42
C LEU A 110 8.17 1.40 -7.68
N ARG A 111 8.44 2.66 -8.00
CA ARG A 111 7.42 3.61 -8.40
C ARG A 111 7.19 3.52 -9.91
N LEU A 112 5.94 3.43 -10.30
CA LEU A 112 5.52 3.28 -11.68
C LEU A 112 4.43 4.31 -12.00
N TRP A 113 4.64 5.08 -13.06
CA TRP A 113 3.63 5.97 -13.60
C TRP A 113 3.12 5.43 -14.92
N LEU A 114 1.86 5.05 -14.92
CA LEU A 114 1.16 4.58 -16.11
C LEU A 114 0.50 5.79 -16.79
N VAL A 115 1.09 6.20 -17.90
CA VAL A 115 0.65 7.36 -18.66
C VAL A 115 -0.51 6.97 -19.57
N THR A 116 -1.63 7.70 -19.46
CA THR A 116 -2.89 7.38 -20.15
C THR A 116 -3.02 8.01 -21.54
N ASP A 117 -2.15 8.97 -21.87
CA ASP A 117 -2.17 9.70 -23.12
C ASP A 117 -0.81 9.67 -23.83
N ASN A 118 -0.66 10.48 -24.88
CA ASN A 118 0.60 10.62 -25.62
C ASN A 118 1.44 11.81 -25.15
N ALA A 119 1.01 12.53 -24.12
CA ALA A 119 1.78 13.65 -23.60
C ALA A 119 3.06 13.16 -22.91
N VAL A 120 4.13 13.91 -23.08
CA VAL A 120 5.42 13.62 -22.46
C VAL A 120 5.58 14.56 -21.28
N PRO A 121 5.92 14.04 -20.08
CA PRO A 121 6.20 14.88 -18.92
C PRO A 121 7.27 15.92 -19.21
N SER A 122 7.10 17.12 -18.66
CA SER A 122 8.07 18.20 -18.83
C SER A 122 9.46 17.81 -18.32
N PRO A 123 10.55 18.36 -18.89
CA PRO A 123 11.92 18.09 -18.41
C PRO A 123 12.09 18.38 -16.91
N VAL A 124 11.47 19.46 -16.42
CA VAL A 124 11.49 19.83 -15.01
C VAL A 124 10.82 18.75 -14.14
N LEU A 125 9.66 18.23 -14.59
CA LEU A 125 8.96 17.16 -13.87
C LEU A 125 9.79 15.86 -13.89
N LYS A 126 10.42 15.52 -15.01
CA LYS A 126 11.30 14.34 -15.11
C LYS A 126 12.44 14.38 -14.11
N GLN A 127 13.04 15.53 -13.85
CA GLN A 127 14.08 15.68 -12.82
C GLN A 127 13.52 15.47 -11.40
N LYS A 128 12.27 15.88 -11.13
CA LYS A 128 11.63 15.70 -9.82
C LYS A 128 11.22 14.26 -9.53
N ILE A 129 10.91 13.48 -10.57
CA ILE A 129 10.40 12.09 -10.45
C ILE A 129 11.49 11.03 -10.53
N ASP A 130 12.70 11.38 -10.20
CA ASP A 130 13.87 10.50 -10.20
C ASP A 130 13.56 9.05 -9.80
N SER A 131 14.15 8.08 -10.51
CA SER A 131 13.98 6.63 -10.31
C SER A 131 12.54 6.10 -10.50
N MET A 132 11.66 6.81 -11.20
CA MET A 132 10.32 6.35 -11.53
C MET A 132 10.28 5.73 -12.92
N LEU A 133 9.60 4.59 -13.04
CA LEU A 133 9.38 3.94 -14.32
C LEU A 133 8.13 4.53 -15.00
N LEU A 134 8.32 5.17 -16.15
CA LEU A 134 7.23 5.74 -16.94
C LEU A 134 6.84 4.74 -18.01
N LEU A 135 5.61 4.24 -17.93
CA LEU A 135 5.09 3.22 -18.83
C LEU A 135 3.80 3.66 -19.51
N LYS A 136 3.56 3.09 -20.67
CA LYS A 136 2.26 3.13 -21.36
C LYS A 136 1.65 1.74 -21.39
N ASP A 137 0.39 1.63 -21.05
CA ASP A 137 -0.40 0.43 -21.26
C ASP A 137 -1.03 0.48 -22.67
N ALA A 138 -0.29 0.03 -23.66
CA ALA A 138 -0.74 0.05 -25.04
C ALA A 138 -2.01 -0.79 -25.28
N THR A 139 -2.27 -1.77 -24.42
CA THR A 139 -3.42 -2.66 -24.51
C THR A 139 -4.60 -2.22 -23.64
N GLY A 140 -4.37 -1.30 -22.70
CA GLY A 140 -5.36 -0.91 -21.69
C GLY A 140 -5.71 -2.02 -20.69
N THR A 141 -5.00 -3.13 -20.75
CA THR A 141 -5.35 -4.33 -19.97
C THR A 141 -5.17 -4.12 -18.48
N LEU A 142 -4.10 -3.45 -18.07
CA LEU A 142 -3.85 -3.16 -16.67
C LEU A 142 -4.83 -2.11 -16.16
N ILE A 143 -5.01 -1.01 -16.88
CA ILE A 143 -5.96 0.05 -16.52
C ILE A 143 -7.36 -0.53 -16.37
N ALA A 144 -7.77 -1.45 -17.27
CA ALA A 144 -9.08 -2.09 -17.20
C ALA A 144 -9.28 -2.96 -15.95
N LYS A 145 -8.21 -3.45 -15.35
CA LYS A 145 -8.23 -4.28 -14.11
C LYS A 145 -8.07 -3.48 -12.83
N LEU A 146 -7.66 -2.22 -12.93
CA LEU A 146 -7.57 -1.34 -11.77
C LEU A 146 -8.97 -0.86 -11.36
N PRO A 147 -9.26 -0.76 -10.05
CA PRO A 147 -10.59 -0.35 -9.56
C PRO A 147 -10.93 1.11 -9.90
N ALA A 148 -9.95 1.89 -10.32
CA ALA A 148 -10.09 3.30 -10.69
C ALA A 148 -10.71 3.54 -12.08
N LYS A 149 -11.36 2.55 -12.70
CA LYS A 149 -11.92 2.62 -14.05
C LYS A 149 -12.73 3.87 -14.34
N GLU A 150 -13.54 4.31 -13.39
CA GLU A 150 -14.51 5.38 -13.59
C GLU A 150 -13.95 6.77 -13.19
N ASN A 151 -12.90 6.83 -12.38
CA ASN A 151 -12.39 8.06 -11.77
C ASN A 151 -10.86 8.21 -11.81
N VAL A 152 -10.20 7.67 -12.83
CA VAL A 152 -8.72 7.80 -12.99
C VAL A 152 -8.24 9.27 -12.93
N LYS A 153 -9.12 10.22 -13.25
CA LYS A 153 -8.82 11.66 -13.25
C LYS A 153 -9.05 12.36 -11.89
N GLN A 154 -9.68 11.68 -10.93
CA GLN A 154 -10.07 12.29 -9.64
C GLN A 154 -9.30 11.76 -8.43
N HIS A 155 -8.48 10.72 -8.60
CA HIS A 155 -7.72 10.10 -7.49
C HIS A 155 -6.23 10.36 -7.61
#